data_c191116981595a10f39c651128541a8c
#
_entry.id   c191116981595a10f39c651128541a8c
#
_cell.length_a   1.000
_cell.length_b   1.000
_cell.length_c   1.000
_cell.angle_alpha   90.00
_cell.angle_beta   90.00
_cell.angle_gamma   90.00
#
_symmetry.space_group_name_H-M   'P 1'
#
loop_
_entity.id
_entity.type
_entity.pdbx_description
1 polymer ?
#
loop_
_entity_poly.entity_id
_entity_poly.type
_entity_poly.pdbx_seq_one_letter_code
_entity_poly.pdbx_strand_id
1 'polypeptide(L)'
;MVHSPTDPRDLVDKGADAPDPNDPGMIDPTRPLVGQGDGSNLADQPYDRRRLSYARTFTNPWASRAIQTMELLTGKLHLLRLIRRFEGMGVPHGQGFWAQALGVMGISLTTPPEEIAHIPAKGALVIVANHPHGLVDGMVLAELVGRVRTDYKILTRSLLTGVGEIEQFMIPVPFPHESDALTQNLAMRKRAMAHLANGGVIVLFPSGVVASSQSMFGPAIEAEWSPFTAKMILRSGATVVPIYFPGQNSRWYQMANRVSATLRQGLLLHEVVHALDKPQAPRVGVPIPPEEMAEHSDNTSGFMAWLRERTLSLRT
;
A
#
# COMPACT_ATOMS: atom_id res chain seq x y z
N MET A 1 -49.63 -9.73 -38.06
CA MET A 1 -48.30 -10.34 -37.78
C MET A 1 -47.80 -9.76 -36.50
N VAL A 2 -47.82 -10.58 -35.47
CA VAL A 2 -47.56 -10.21 -34.06
C VAL A 2 -46.05 -10.26 -33.85
N HIS A 3 -45.42 -9.18 -33.39
CA HIS A 3 -44.05 -9.21 -32.89
C HIS A 3 -44.06 -9.60 -31.40
N SER A 4 -43.42 -10.72 -31.08
CA SER A 4 -43.14 -11.17 -29.75
C SER A 4 -42.12 -10.28 -29.06
N PRO A 5 -42.22 -10.07 -27.75
CA PRO A 5 -41.21 -9.34 -26.96
C PRO A 5 -40.01 -10.21 -26.67
N THR A 6 -38.82 -9.65 -26.80
CA THR A 6 -37.51 -10.21 -26.45
C THR A 6 -37.39 -10.46 -24.95
N ASP A 7 -36.92 -11.65 -24.57
CA ASP A 7 -36.69 -12.12 -23.21
C ASP A 7 -35.64 -11.24 -22.50
N PRO A 8 -35.86 -10.79 -21.25
CA PRO A 8 -34.92 -9.96 -20.48
C PRO A 8 -33.64 -10.68 -20.03
N ARG A 9 -33.42 -11.94 -20.42
CA ARG A 9 -32.27 -12.76 -19.99
C ARG A 9 -31.02 -12.64 -20.89
N ASP A 10 -31.06 -11.89 -21.96
CA ASP A 10 -29.92 -11.74 -22.90
C ASP A 10 -28.98 -10.56 -22.64
N LEU A 11 -29.13 -9.88 -21.50
CA LEU A 11 -28.13 -8.93 -21.00
C LEU A 11 -27.17 -9.61 -20.03
N VAL A 12 -26.42 -10.61 -20.53
CA VAL A 12 -25.24 -11.11 -19.84
C VAL A 12 -24.15 -10.03 -19.97
N ASP A 13 -23.98 -9.36 -18.85
CA ASP A 13 -22.85 -8.51 -18.52
C ASP A 13 -21.54 -9.18 -18.97
N LYS A 14 -20.83 -8.55 -19.90
CA LYS A 14 -19.45 -8.90 -20.22
C LYS A 14 -18.59 -8.45 -19.05
N GLY A 15 -18.60 -9.28 -18.02
CA GLY A 15 -17.70 -9.14 -16.89
C GLY A 15 -16.26 -9.05 -17.38
N ALA A 16 -15.50 -8.17 -16.75
CA ALA A 16 -14.06 -8.05 -16.92
C ALA A 16 -13.43 -9.43 -16.93
N ASP A 17 -12.64 -9.72 -17.95
CA ASP A 17 -11.94 -10.98 -18.13
C ASP A 17 -11.26 -11.40 -16.83
N ALA A 18 -11.63 -12.57 -16.32
CA ALA A 18 -10.91 -13.19 -15.22
C ALA A 18 -9.45 -13.35 -15.67
N PRO A 19 -8.47 -13.01 -14.83
CA PRO A 19 -7.06 -13.10 -15.20
C PRO A 19 -6.75 -14.55 -15.62
N ASP A 20 -6.10 -14.71 -16.76
CA ASP A 20 -5.69 -16.00 -17.31
C ASP A 20 -4.82 -16.73 -16.27
N PRO A 21 -5.21 -17.92 -15.80
CA PRO A 21 -4.41 -18.72 -14.85
C PRO A 21 -3.03 -19.12 -15.40
N ASN A 22 -2.80 -18.97 -16.71
CA ASN A 22 -1.52 -19.25 -17.36
C ASN A 22 -0.69 -17.99 -17.66
N ASP A 23 -1.09 -16.80 -17.19
CA ASP A 23 -0.28 -15.59 -17.34
C ASP A 23 1.07 -15.78 -16.63
N PRO A 24 2.21 -15.78 -17.34
CA PRO A 24 3.55 -15.97 -16.75
C PRO A 24 3.96 -14.86 -15.78
N GLY A 25 3.18 -13.79 -15.66
CA GLY A 25 3.35 -12.71 -14.69
C GLY A 25 2.56 -12.91 -13.39
N MET A 26 1.78 -13.98 -13.25
CA MET A 26 0.95 -14.21 -12.08
C MET A 26 1.81 -14.58 -10.86
N ILE A 27 1.62 -13.83 -9.77
CA ILE A 27 2.27 -14.08 -8.49
C ILE A 27 1.72 -15.37 -7.90
N ASP A 28 2.58 -16.34 -7.56
CA ASP A 28 2.18 -17.55 -6.82
C ASP A 28 1.68 -17.16 -5.41
N PRO A 29 0.38 -17.29 -5.13
CA PRO A 29 -0.22 -16.86 -3.87
C PRO A 29 0.19 -17.73 -2.68
N THR A 30 0.67 -18.94 -2.93
CA THR A 30 1.05 -19.90 -1.89
C THR A 30 2.48 -19.69 -1.41
N ARG A 31 3.26 -18.87 -2.11
CA ARG A 31 4.62 -18.51 -1.70
C ARG A 31 4.60 -17.24 -0.88
N PRO A 32 4.82 -17.33 0.43
CA PRO A 32 4.91 -16.15 1.27
C PRO A 32 6.06 -15.26 0.80
N LEU A 33 5.76 -14.00 0.53
CA LEU A 33 6.76 -12.97 0.20
C LEU A 33 7.72 -12.73 1.36
N VAL A 34 7.24 -13.01 2.58
CA VAL A 34 8.00 -13.06 3.83
C VAL A 34 7.44 -14.24 4.63
N GLY A 35 8.29 -15.16 5.05
CA GLY A 35 7.88 -16.44 5.60
C GLY A 35 6.88 -16.36 6.73
N GLN A 36 5.90 -17.23 6.66
CA GLN A 36 5.18 -17.67 7.85
C GLN A 36 6.19 -18.45 8.69
N GLY A 37 6.72 -17.83 9.74
CA GLY A 37 7.37 -18.53 10.82
C GLY A 37 6.31 -19.29 11.60
N ASP A 38 6.61 -20.52 12.00
CA ASP A 38 5.94 -21.17 13.10
C ASP A 38 5.98 -20.20 14.29
N GLY A 39 4.95 -20.05 15.06
CA GLY A 39 4.76 -19.00 16.08
C GLY A 39 5.85 -18.89 17.20
N SER A 40 7.11 -19.21 16.91
CA SER A 40 8.30 -19.01 17.74
C SER A 40 8.85 -17.60 17.49
N ASN A 41 8.77 -16.74 18.46
CA ASN A 41 9.42 -15.42 18.63
C ASN A 41 10.20 -14.91 17.41
N LEU A 42 9.48 -14.39 16.41
CA LEU A 42 10.06 -13.77 15.20
C LEU A 42 10.92 -12.54 15.53
N ALA A 43 10.71 -11.93 16.71
CA ALA A 43 11.44 -10.77 17.19
C ALA A 43 12.94 -11.01 17.46
N ASP A 44 13.34 -12.26 17.73
CA ASP A 44 14.73 -12.61 18.07
C ASP A 44 15.53 -13.18 16.88
N GLN A 45 14.93 -13.34 15.70
CA GLN A 45 15.63 -13.84 14.53
C GLN A 45 16.07 -12.70 13.60
N PRO A 46 17.36 -12.63 13.23
CA PRO A 46 17.83 -11.64 12.27
C PRO A 46 17.05 -11.79 10.96
N TYR A 47 16.69 -10.65 10.35
CA TYR A 47 15.99 -10.62 9.08
C TYR A 47 16.67 -11.50 8.04
N ASP A 48 15.96 -12.48 7.51
CA ASP A 48 16.50 -13.35 6.45
C ASP A 48 16.69 -12.55 5.16
N ARG A 49 17.92 -12.10 4.93
CA ARG A 49 18.35 -11.29 3.77
C ARG A 49 18.03 -11.92 2.42
N ARG A 50 17.80 -13.25 2.38
CA ARG A 50 17.36 -13.97 1.18
C ARG A 50 15.92 -13.64 0.81
N ARG A 51 15.15 -13.10 1.76
CA ARG A 51 13.76 -12.67 1.58
C ARG A 51 13.65 -11.33 0.87
N LEU A 52 14.70 -10.52 0.82
CA LEU A 52 14.72 -9.27 0.05
C LEU A 52 14.82 -9.58 -1.46
N SER A 53 13.75 -10.13 -2.01
CA SER A 53 13.64 -10.43 -3.44
C SER A 53 12.19 -10.69 -3.84
N TYR A 54 11.76 -10.04 -4.90
CA TYR A 54 10.47 -10.32 -5.56
C TYR A 54 10.55 -11.53 -6.50
N ALA A 55 11.74 -12.05 -6.80
CA ALA A 55 11.94 -13.20 -7.67
C ALA A 55 11.22 -14.48 -7.19
N ARG A 56 10.97 -14.59 -5.89
CA ARG A 56 10.27 -15.74 -5.29
C ARG A 56 8.77 -15.76 -5.58
N THR A 57 8.21 -14.66 -6.07
CA THR A 57 6.78 -14.57 -6.43
C THR A 57 6.48 -15.22 -7.78
N PHE A 58 7.52 -15.58 -8.54
CA PHE A 58 7.37 -16.19 -9.85
C PHE A 58 7.57 -17.71 -9.83
N THR A 59 6.65 -18.42 -10.46
CA THR A 59 6.72 -19.87 -10.64
C THR A 59 7.69 -20.23 -11.77
N ASN A 60 7.85 -19.37 -12.78
CA ASN A 60 8.76 -19.57 -13.89
C ASN A 60 10.23 -19.32 -13.46
N PRO A 61 11.12 -20.34 -13.55
CA PRO A 61 12.50 -20.22 -13.11
C PRO A 61 13.32 -19.21 -13.90
N TRP A 62 13.02 -19.01 -15.19
CA TRP A 62 13.71 -18.01 -16.02
C TRP A 62 13.32 -16.59 -15.65
N ALA A 63 12.03 -16.34 -15.40
CA ALA A 63 11.55 -15.05 -14.89
C ALA A 63 12.15 -14.75 -13.51
N SER A 64 12.19 -15.74 -12.62
CA SER A 64 12.81 -15.62 -11.30
C SER A 64 14.29 -15.24 -11.40
N ARG A 65 15.07 -15.90 -12.27
CA ARG A 65 16.50 -15.58 -12.49
C ARG A 65 16.69 -14.19 -13.10
N ALA A 66 15.86 -13.82 -14.08
CA ALA A 66 15.93 -12.49 -14.69
C ALA A 66 15.67 -11.39 -13.65
N ILE A 67 14.69 -11.57 -12.77
CA ILE A 67 14.42 -10.63 -11.69
C ILE A 67 15.56 -10.58 -10.69
N GLN A 68 16.12 -11.72 -10.25
CA GLN A 68 17.28 -11.74 -9.34
C GLN A 68 18.46 -10.97 -9.90
N THR A 69 18.75 -11.15 -11.20
CA THR A 69 19.83 -10.43 -11.88
C THR A 69 19.55 -8.93 -11.94
N MET A 70 18.31 -8.56 -12.27
CA MET A 70 17.90 -7.16 -12.31
C MET A 70 18.00 -6.51 -10.92
N GLU A 71 17.47 -7.14 -9.88
CA GLU A 71 17.58 -6.67 -8.49
C GLU A 71 19.05 -6.46 -8.08
N LEU A 72 19.92 -7.40 -8.43
CA LEU A 72 21.35 -7.30 -8.12
C LEU A 72 21.98 -6.08 -8.79
N LEU A 73 21.68 -5.86 -10.07
CA LEU A 73 22.20 -4.75 -10.87
C LEU A 73 21.59 -3.39 -10.48
N THR A 74 20.34 -3.39 -9.99
CA THR A 74 19.59 -2.16 -9.72
C THR A 74 19.58 -1.70 -8.26
N GLY A 75 20.42 -2.32 -7.40
CA GLY A 75 20.66 -1.76 -6.07
C GLY A 75 20.43 -2.67 -4.89
N LYS A 76 20.12 -3.96 -5.07
CA LYS A 76 19.92 -4.92 -3.97
C LYS A 76 21.11 -4.94 -2.99
N LEU A 77 22.35 -4.88 -3.50
CA LEU A 77 23.55 -4.85 -2.64
C LEU A 77 23.60 -3.58 -1.78
N HIS A 78 23.13 -2.47 -2.29
CA HIS A 78 23.06 -1.21 -1.54
C HIS A 78 22.04 -1.34 -0.40
N LEU A 79 20.84 -1.83 -0.69
CA LEU A 79 19.81 -2.07 0.33
C LEU A 79 20.27 -3.06 1.41
N LEU A 80 20.98 -4.13 1.01
CA LEU A 80 21.55 -5.07 1.99
C LEU A 80 22.59 -4.43 2.92
N ARG A 81 23.36 -3.44 2.44
CA ARG A 81 24.28 -2.66 3.29
C ARG A 81 23.50 -1.77 4.27
N LEU A 82 22.44 -1.12 3.79
CA LEU A 82 21.57 -0.31 4.66
C LEU A 82 20.89 -1.16 5.74
N ILE A 83 20.39 -2.35 5.39
CA ILE A 83 19.82 -3.30 6.36
C ILE A 83 20.86 -3.69 7.40
N ARG A 84 22.10 -4.04 6.98
CA ARG A 84 23.17 -4.35 7.94
C ARG A 84 23.50 -3.18 8.87
N ARG A 85 23.51 -1.96 8.32
CA ARG A 85 23.73 -0.75 9.13
C ARG A 85 22.60 -0.56 10.13
N PHE A 86 21.35 -0.73 9.70
CA PHE A 86 20.17 -0.66 10.56
C PHE A 86 20.23 -1.68 11.70
N GLU A 87 20.50 -2.95 11.37
CA GLU A 87 20.66 -4.05 12.36
C GLU A 87 21.81 -3.77 13.34
N GLY A 88 22.94 -3.25 12.83
CA GLY A 88 24.11 -2.93 13.65
C GLY A 88 23.90 -1.78 14.64
N MET A 89 22.88 -0.95 14.43
CA MET A 89 22.48 0.11 15.37
C MET A 89 21.52 -0.38 16.46
N GLY A 90 21.12 -1.65 16.42
CA GLY A 90 20.02 -2.20 17.21
C GLY A 90 18.67 -1.86 16.58
N VAL A 91 17.79 -2.86 16.43
CA VAL A 91 16.48 -2.69 15.79
C VAL A 91 15.46 -2.25 16.83
N PRO A 92 14.89 -1.03 16.74
CA PRO A 92 13.87 -0.57 17.65
C PRO A 92 12.55 -1.32 17.43
N HIS A 93 11.85 -1.63 18.51
CA HIS A 93 10.48 -2.11 18.46
C HIS A 93 9.49 -0.94 18.41
N GLY A 94 8.38 -1.13 17.70
CA GLY A 94 7.30 -0.15 17.65
C GLY A 94 7.65 1.08 16.82
N GLN A 95 7.18 2.26 17.27
CA GLN A 95 7.25 3.50 16.48
C GLN A 95 8.67 3.93 16.14
N GLY A 96 9.63 3.70 16.99
CA GLY A 96 11.04 4.06 16.76
C GLY A 96 11.68 3.38 15.55
N PHE A 97 11.12 2.26 15.10
CA PHE A 97 11.57 1.56 13.90
C PHE A 97 11.55 2.46 12.65
N TRP A 98 10.49 3.22 12.47
CA TRP A 98 10.30 4.04 11.26
C TRP A 98 11.29 5.19 11.17
N ALA A 99 11.47 5.93 12.27
CA ALA A 99 12.42 7.04 12.33
C ALA A 99 13.84 6.55 12.04
N GLN A 100 14.26 5.43 12.65
CA GLN A 100 15.59 4.86 12.43
C GLN A 100 15.75 4.31 11.01
N ALA A 101 14.75 3.62 10.48
CA ALA A 101 14.79 3.07 9.12
C ALA A 101 14.91 4.18 8.08
N LEU A 102 14.06 5.22 8.17
CA LEU A 102 14.12 6.38 7.28
C LEU A 102 15.45 7.14 7.44
N GLY A 103 15.96 7.29 8.67
CA GLY A 103 17.26 7.91 8.93
C GLY A 103 18.42 7.15 8.29
N VAL A 104 18.43 5.80 8.35
CA VAL A 104 19.43 4.97 7.65
C VAL A 104 19.32 5.08 6.13
N MET A 105 18.10 5.29 5.62
CA MET A 105 17.83 5.52 4.21
C MET A 105 18.15 6.95 3.74
N GLY A 106 18.54 7.86 4.64
CA GLY A 106 18.74 9.27 4.32
C GLY A 106 17.46 10.03 3.95
N ILE A 107 16.29 9.46 4.29
CA ILE A 107 14.98 10.06 3.99
C ILE A 107 14.55 10.94 5.17
N SER A 108 14.44 12.24 4.93
CA SER A 108 13.92 13.20 5.88
C SER A 108 12.45 13.52 5.60
N LEU A 109 11.65 13.61 6.65
CA LEU A 109 10.24 14.02 6.57
C LEU A 109 10.16 15.55 6.80
N THR A 110 9.70 16.27 5.80
CA THR A 110 9.69 17.74 5.77
C THR A 110 8.27 18.34 5.73
N THR A 111 7.24 17.54 6.04
CA THR A 111 5.87 18.04 6.20
C THR A 111 5.82 19.11 7.29
N PRO A 112 5.21 20.29 7.03
CA PRO A 112 5.10 21.36 7.98
C PRO A 112 4.38 20.96 9.27
N PRO A 113 4.81 21.42 10.46
CA PRO A 113 4.16 21.07 11.73
C PRO A 113 2.68 21.44 11.80
N GLU A 114 2.29 22.57 11.16
CA GLU A 114 0.91 23.01 11.06
C GLU A 114 0.01 22.04 10.28
N GLU A 115 0.55 21.38 9.25
CA GLU A 115 -0.17 20.34 8.53
C GLU A 115 -0.24 19.04 9.36
N ILE A 116 0.82 18.68 10.08
CA ILE A 116 0.81 17.51 10.98
C ILE A 116 -0.26 17.69 12.06
N ALA A 117 -0.50 18.92 12.53
CA ALA A 117 -1.52 19.24 13.51
C ALA A 117 -2.96 19.01 13.01
N HIS A 118 -3.18 18.80 11.71
CA HIS A 118 -4.48 18.37 11.17
C HIS A 118 -4.83 16.91 11.57
N ILE A 119 -3.86 16.11 12.01
CA ILE A 119 -4.13 14.74 12.47
C ILE A 119 -4.75 14.81 13.88
N PRO A 120 -6.02 14.39 14.07
CA PRO A 120 -6.65 14.41 15.38
C PRO A 120 -5.93 13.50 16.38
N ALA A 121 -5.60 14.04 17.55
CA ALA A 121 -4.90 13.32 18.60
C ALA A 121 -5.73 12.20 19.25
N LYS A 122 -7.07 12.22 19.08
CA LYS A 122 -8.01 11.26 19.69
C LYS A 122 -9.19 10.98 18.77
N GLY A 123 -9.89 9.90 19.04
CA GLY A 123 -11.10 9.50 18.30
C GLY A 123 -10.79 8.58 17.13
N ALA A 124 -11.84 7.95 16.59
CA ALA A 124 -11.74 7.11 15.41
C ALA A 124 -11.29 7.91 14.19
N LEU A 125 -10.25 7.44 13.53
CA LEU A 125 -9.64 8.14 12.41
C LEU A 125 -9.32 7.18 11.26
N VAL A 126 -9.64 7.58 10.05
CA VAL A 126 -9.18 6.91 8.83
C VAL A 126 -8.26 7.86 8.07
N ILE A 127 -7.04 7.43 7.80
CA ILE A 127 -6.09 8.16 6.98
C ILE A 127 -6.06 7.50 5.60
N VAL A 128 -6.28 8.30 4.57
CA VAL A 128 -6.24 7.87 3.17
C VAL A 128 -5.15 8.62 2.43
N ALA A 129 -4.40 7.92 1.57
CA ALA A 129 -3.34 8.55 0.80
C ALA A 129 -3.28 8.01 -0.64
N ASN A 130 -2.77 8.83 -1.58
CA ASN A 130 -2.31 8.35 -2.87
C ASN A 130 -0.99 7.56 -2.71
N HIS A 131 -0.60 6.78 -3.71
CA HIS A 131 0.48 5.80 -3.57
C HIS A 131 1.51 5.87 -4.71
N PRO A 132 2.32 6.96 -4.80
CA PRO A 132 3.24 7.14 -5.92
C PRO A 132 4.54 6.33 -5.84
N HIS A 133 5.07 6.01 -4.65
CA HIS A 133 6.42 5.42 -4.49
C HIS A 133 6.41 3.99 -3.93
N GLY A 134 5.25 3.46 -3.54
CA GLY A 134 5.14 2.11 -3.01
C GLY A 134 5.63 1.99 -1.55
N LEU A 135 6.57 1.08 -1.27
CA LEU A 135 7.02 0.79 0.09
C LEU A 135 7.39 2.04 0.90
N VAL A 136 8.05 2.99 0.27
CA VAL A 136 8.52 4.22 0.93
C VAL A 136 7.36 5.06 1.44
N ASP A 137 6.24 5.16 0.69
CA ASP A 137 5.05 5.88 1.15
C ASP A 137 4.51 5.30 2.46
N GLY A 138 4.46 3.96 2.56
CA GLY A 138 4.01 3.27 3.77
C GLY A 138 4.89 3.58 4.98
N MET A 139 6.21 3.59 4.81
CA MET A 139 7.17 3.90 5.88
C MET A 139 7.08 5.36 6.32
N VAL A 140 7.01 6.28 5.35
CA VAL A 140 6.87 7.73 5.60
C VAL A 140 5.54 8.02 6.30
N LEU A 141 4.46 7.37 5.86
CA LEU A 141 3.14 7.55 6.44
C LEU A 141 3.08 7.03 7.89
N ALA A 142 3.73 5.90 8.17
CA ALA A 142 3.85 5.34 9.51
C ALA A 142 4.63 6.29 10.45
N GLU A 143 5.73 6.88 9.98
CA GLU A 143 6.49 7.87 10.74
C GLU A 143 5.68 9.16 10.95
N LEU A 144 5.04 9.67 9.91
CA LEU A 144 4.22 10.90 9.97
C LEU A 144 3.09 10.78 10.98
N VAL A 145 2.28 9.72 10.85
CA VAL A 145 1.14 9.47 11.75
C VAL A 145 1.63 9.21 13.17
N GLY A 146 2.71 8.46 13.30
CA GLY A 146 3.29 8.10 14.58
C GLY A 146 3.82 9.26 15.41
N ARG A 147 4.04 10.44 14.81
CA ARG A 147 4.36 11.67 15.54
C ARG A 147 3.19 12.19 16.39
N VAL A 148 1.95 11.80 16.02
CA VAL A 148 0.73 12.24 16.71
C VAL A 148 0.03 11.06 17.41
N ARG A 149 -0.05 9.90 16.74
CA ARG A 149 -0.81 8.72 17.16
C ARG A 149 0.02 7.46 16.94
N THR A 150 0.18 6.65 17.96
CA THR A 150 0.86 5.33 17.88
C THR A 150 -0.09 4.14 17.85
N ASP A 151 -1.39 4.38 17.94
CA ASP A 151 -2.46 3.38 17.89
C ASP A 151 -3.01 3.17 16.47
N TYR A 152 -2.21 3.41 15.45
CA TYR A 152 -2.60 3.20 14.06
C TYR A 152 -2.40 1.74 13.60
N LYS A 153 -3.17 1.34 12.60
CA LYS A 153 -3.03 0.09 11.85
C LYS A 153 -3.02 0.38 10.36
N ILE A 154 -2.01 -0.11 9.65
CA ILE A 154 -1.89 0.05 8.19
C ILE A 154 -2.50 -1.18 7.51
N LEU A 155 -3.45 -0.97 6.61
CA LEU A 155 -3.95 -2.02 5.73
C LEU A 155 -2.95 -2.23 4.59
N THR A 156 -2.24 -3.34 4.60
CA THR A 156 -1.15 -3.58 3.65
C THR A 156 -1.07 -5.01 3.15
N ARG A 157 -0.67 -5.17 1.88
CA ARG A 157 -0.27 -6.45 1.28
C ARG A 157 1.25 -6.64 1.29
N SER A 158 1.97 -5.93 2.10
CA SER A 158 3.35 -5.57 1.85
C SER A 158 4.37 -6.57 2.38
N LEU A 159 5.59 -6.37 1.87
CA LEU A 159 6.87 -6.92 2.34
C LEU A 159 7.15 -6.63 3.83
N LEU A 160 6.40 -5.71 4.45
CA LEU A 160 6.53 -5.36 5.86
C LEU A 160 5.80 -6.35 6.79
N THR A 161 4.92 -7.20 6.24
CA THR A 161 4.30 -8.28 7.03
C THR A 161 5.36 -9.33 7.40
N GLY A 162 5.39 -9.73 8.66
CA GLY A 162 6.38 -10.69 9.19
C GLY A 162 7.69 -10.04 9.66
N VAL A 163 7.72 -8.72 9.82
CA VAL A 163 8.74 -7.99 10.59
C VAL A 163 8.19 -7.82 12.00
N GLY A 164 8.67 -8.61 12.95
CA GLY A 164 8.11 -8.71 14.30
C GLY A 164 8.04 -7.37 15.04
N GLU A 165 9.03 -6.50 14.83
CA GLU A 165 9.16 -5.21 15.48
C GLU A 165 8.02 -4.23 15.14
N ILE A 166 7.39 -4.42 13.99
CA ILE A 166 6.32 -3.53 13.48
C ILE A 166 5.00 -4.26 13.21
N GLU A 167 4.90 -5.56 13.49
CA GLU A 167 3.71 -6.37 13.25
C GLU A 167 2.45 -5.77 13.90
N GLN A 168 2.62 -5.17 15.07
CA GLN A 168 1.54 -4.50 15.79
C GLN A 168 0.87 -3.39 14.99
N PHE A 169 1.53 -2.79 14.00
CA PHE A 169 0.99 -1.72 13.15
C PHE A 169 0.34 -2.24 11.86
N MET A 170 0.30 -3.55 11.63
CA MET A 170 -0.15 -4.12 10.36
C MET A 170 -1.47 -4.86 10.49
N ILE A 171 -2.35 -4.65 9.51
CA ILE A 171 -3.48 -5.54 9.22
C ILE A 171 -3.26 -6.05 7.79
N PRO A 172 -2.93 -7.34 7.62
CA PRO A 172 -2.73 -7.92 6.29
C PRO A 172 -4.00 -7.86 5.45
N VAL A 173 -3.85 -7.48 4.18
CA VAL A 173 -4.90 -7.53 3.17
C VAL A 173 -4.61 -8.70 2.24
N PRO A 174 -5.49 -9.70 2.11
CA PRO A 174 -5.26 -10.86 1.27
C PRO A 174 -5.24 -10.48 -0.21
N PHE A 175 -4.57 -11.31 -1.02
CA PHE A 175 -4.64 -11.17 -2.47
C PHE A 175 -5.95 -11.76 -3.01
N PRO A 176 -6.53 -11.18 -4.08
CA PRO A 176 -7.81 -11.64 -4.64
C PRO A 176 -7.83 -13.10 -5.10
N HIS A 177 -6.67 -13.65 -5.44
CA HIS A 177 -6.50 -15.02 -5.96
C HIS A 177 -6.20 -16.06 -4.88
N GLU A 178 -6.08 -15.67 -3.62
CA GLU A 178 -5.96 -16.63 -2.51
C GLU A 178 -7.27 -17.41 -2.33
N SER A 179 -7.17 -18.73 -2.12
CA SER A 179 -8.34 -19.63 -2.06
C SER A 179 -9.37 -19.25 -1.00
N ASP A 180 -8.95 -18.59 0.07
CA ASP A 180 -9.76 -18.14 1.19
C ASP A 180 -9.83 -16.59 1.32
N ALA A 181 -9.49 -15.87 0.23
CA ALA A 181 -9.46 -14.41 0.20
C ALA A 181 -10.74 -13.75 0.72
N LEU A 182 -11.92 -14.34 0.46
CA LEU A 182 -13.19 -13.81 0.96
C LEU A 182 -13.24 -13.84 2.50
N THR A 183 -12.89 -14.97 3.10
CA THR A 183 -12.89 -15.16 4.56
C THR A 183 -11.86 -14.25 5.21
N GLN A 184 -10.66 -14.17 4.66
CA GLN A 184 -9.60 -13.29 5.15
C GLN A 184 -9.98 -11.81 5.01
N ASN A 185 -10.63 -11.40 3.90
CA ASN A 185 -11.14 -10.04 3.73
C ASN A 185 -12.22 -9.68 4.78
N LEU A 186 -13.10 -10.62 5.12
CA LEU A 186 -14.11 -10.40 6.18
C LEU A 186 -13.43 -10.26 7.56
N ALA A 187 -12.44 -11.10 7.86
CA ALA A 187 -11.67 -11.04 9.09
C ALA A 187 -10.90 -9.71 9.20
N MET A 188 -10.23 -9.30 8.13
CA MET A 188 -9.52 -8.03 8.04
C MET A 188 -10.46 -6.85 8.30
N ARG A 189 -11.64 -6.81 7.64
CA ARG A 189 -12.66 -5.78 7.88
C ARG A 189 -13.14 -5.76 9.33
N LYS A 190 -13.42 -6.93 9.91
CA LYS A 190 -13.83 -7.04 11.31
C LYS A 190 -12.77 -6.46 12.24
N ARG A 191 -11.49 -6.77 12.01
CA ARG A 191 -10.36 -6.22 12.79
C ARG A 191 -10.27 -4.70 12.65
N ALA A 192 -10.35 -4.18 11.41
CA ALA A 192 -10.30 -2.74 11.15
C ALA A 192 -11.47 -1.99 11.80
N MET A 193 -12.70 -2.50 11.67
CA MET A 193 -13.88 -1.90 12.29
C MET A 193 -13.82 -1.93 13.81
N ALA A 194 -13.36 -3.03 14.41
CA ALA A 194 -13.20 -3.12 15.86
C ALA A 194 -12.15 -2.11 16.36
N HIS A 195 -11.05 -1.93 15.59
CA HIS A 195 -10.02 -0.95 15.93
C HIS A 195 -10.55 0.49 15.89
N LEU A 196 -11.33 0.85 14.85
CA LEU A 196 -12.00 2.15 14.74
C LEU A 196 -13.03 2.35 15.86
N ALA A 197 -13.85 1.34 16.19
CA ALA A 197 -14.84 1.41 17.27
C ALA A 197 -14.20 1.70 18.64
N ASN A 198 -12.95 1.31 18.85
CA ASN A 198 -12.16 1.64 20.03
C ASN A 198 -11.42 3.01 19.93
N GLY A 199 -11.76 3.83 18.95
CA GLY A 199 -11.16 5.14 18.75
C GLY A 199 -9.77 5.11 18.10
N GLY A 200 -9.35 3.98 17.54
CA GLY A 200 -8.04 3.80 16.89
C GLY A 200 -7.98 4.39 15.49
N VAL A 201 -6.78 4.33 14.89
CA VAL A 201 -6.49 4.87 13.55
C VAL A 201 -6.33 3.74 12.53
N ILE A 202 -7.00 3.85 11.38
CA ILE A 202 -6.76 2.99 10.21
C ILE A 202 -6.10 3.82 9.12
N VAL A 203 -5.02 3.30 8.57
CA VAL A 203 -4.24 3.92 7.49
C VAL A 203 -4.30 3.03 6.24
N LEU A 204 -4.62 3.61 5.10
CA LEU A 204 -4.73 2.84 3.87
C LEU A 204 -4.42 3.66 2.61
N PHE A 205 -4.04 2.94 1.56
CA PHE A 205 -3.92 3.42 0.18
C PHE A 205 -5.09 2.84 -0.63
N PRO A 206 -6.18 3.60 -0.83
CA PRO A 206 -7.44 3.01 -1.33
C PRO A 206 -7.40 2.48 -2.76
N SER A 207 -6.44 2.90 -3.58
CA SER A 207 -6.21 2.32 -4.92
C SER A 207 -5.70 0.88 -4.84
N GLY A 208 -5.00 0.52 -3.75
CA GLY A 208 -4.37 -0.79 -3.55
C GLY A 208 -3.21 -1.09 -4.52
N VAL A 209 -2.82 -0.12 -5.35
CA VAL A 209 -1.74 -0.21 -6.33
C VAL A 209 -0.90 1.05 -6.37
N VAL A 210 0.36 0.91 -6.75
CA VAL A 210 1.26 2.05 -6.94
C VAL A 210 0.88 2.81 -8.20
N ALA A 211 0.88 4.14 -8.12
CA ALA A 211 0.55 5.02 -9.24
C ALA A 211 1.44 4.73 -10.46
N SER A 212 0.84 4.70 -11.64
CA SER A 212 1.53 4.32 -12.87
C SER A 212 1.12 5.20 -14.04
N SER A 213 2.03 5.35 -15.02
CA SER A 213 1.75 6.11 -16.23
C SER A 213 0.97 5.28 -17.24
N GLN A 214 0.01 5.93 -17.90
CA GLN A 214 -0.72 5.37 -19.02
C GLN A 214 0.05 5.45 -20.34
N SER A 215 1.14 6.22 -20.39
CA SER A 215 2.01 6.35 -21.56
C SER A 215 3.48 6.23 -21.17
N MET A 216 4.38 5.95 -22.13
CA MET A 216 5.81 5.78 -21.89
C MET A 216 6.48 6.98 -21.20
N PHE A 217 6.00 8.18 -21.47
CA PHE A 217 6.60 9.44 -21.02
C PHE A 217 5.64 10.33 -20.24
N GLY A 218 4.41 9.86 -20.02
CA GLY A 218 3.39 10.60 -19.27
C GLY A 218 3.63 10.61 -17.75
N PRO A 219 2.89 11.43 -17.04
CA PRO A 219 2.90 11.42 -15.59
C PRO A 219 2.31 10.12 -15.05
N ALA A 220 2.74 9.71 -13.86
CA ALA A 220 2.05 8.67 -13.11
C ALA A 220 0.70 9.20 -12.63
N ILE A 221 -0.32 8.37 -12.78
CA ILE A 221 -1.70 8.68 -12.40
C ILE A 221 -2.08 7.74 -11.27
N GLU A 222 -2.63 8.30 -10.21
CA GLU A 222 -3.25 7.52 -9.15
C GLU A 222 -4.44 6.76 -9.71
N ALA A 223 -4.48 5.45 -9.50
CA ALA A 223 -5.59 4.62 -9.96
C ALA A 223 -6.91 4.99 -9.26
N GLU A 224 -8.02 4.50 -9.78
CA GLU A 224 -9.32 4.65 -9.13
C GLU A 224 -9.30 4.00 -7.75
N TRP A 225 -9.95 4.65 -6.81
CA TRP A 225 -10.04 4.16 -5.45
C TRP A 225 -11.15 3.13 -5.31
N SER A 226 -10.82 2.01 -4.70
CA SER A 226 -11.71 0.86 -4.59
C SER A 226 -12.97 1.16 -3.75
N PRO A 227 -14.18 0.89 -4.26
CA PRO A 227 -15.42 1.00 -3.46
C PRO A 227 -15.46 0.08 -2.24
N PHE A 228 -14.56 -0.89 -2.19
CA PHE A 228 -14.44 -1.83 -1.08
C PHE A 228 -14.21 -1.13 0.27
N THR A 229 -13.43 -0.05 0.30
CA THR A 229 -13.11 0.71 1.52
C THR A 229 -14.19 1.71 1.90
N ALA A 230 -15.04 2.13 0.95
CA ALA A 230 -16.11 3.10 1.20
C ALA A 230 -17.03 2.68 2.35
N LYS A 231 -17.50 1.41 2.34
CA LYS A 231 -18.41 0.90 3.39
C LYS A 231 -17.75 0.87 4.77
N MET A 232 -16.45 0.63 4.85
CA MET A 232 -15.71 0.70 6.10
C MET A 232 -15.67 2.12 6.63
N ILE A 233 -15.28 3.08 5.78
CA ILE A 233 -15.17 4.50 6.13
C ILE A 233 -16.53 5.03 6.58
N LEU A 234 -17.57 4.92 5.75
CA LEU A 234 -18.89 5.47 6.01
C LEU A 234 -19.58 4.85 7.25
N ARG A 235 -19.38 3.55 7.49
CA ARG A 235 -20.01 2.86 8.63
C ARG A 235 -19.26 3.05 9.94
N SER A 236 -18.01 3.45 9.92
CA SER A 236 -17.19 3.61 11.12
C SER A 236 -17.55 4.88 11.91
N GLY A 237 -18.15 5.88 11.26
CA GLY A 237 -18.33 7.22 11.85
C GLY A 237 -17.01 7.92 12.17
N ALA A 238 -15.89 7.42 11.62
CA ALA A 238 -14.58 8.01 11.84
C ALA A 238 -14.39 9.28 11.01
N THR A 239 -13.65 10.23 11.54
CA THR A 239 -13.10 11.34 10.75
C THR A 239 -12.12 10.80 9.70
N VAL A 240 -12.04 11.43 8.53
CA VAL A 240 -11.06 11.08 7.50
C VAL A 240 -10.03 12.20 7.36
N VAL A 241 -8.74 11.85 7.32
CA VAL A 241 -7.67 12.80 6.97
C VAL A 241 -7.03 12.35 5.66
N PRO A 242 -7.16 13.16 4.59
CA PRO A 242 -6.50 12.89 3.32
C PRO A 242 -5.04 13.32 3.38
N ILE A 243 -4.14 12.47 2.87
CA ILE A 243 -2.71 12.79 2.76
C ILE A 243 -2.26 12.61 1.31
N TYR A 244 -1.59 13.62 0.78
CA TYR A 244 -1.08 13.60 -0.58
C TYR A 244 0.45 13.45 -0.59
N PHE A 245 0.94 12.43 -1.25
CA PHE A 245 2.36 12.24 -1.55
C PHE A 245 2.69 12.84 -2.91
N PRO A 246 3.58 13.85 -2.97
CA PRO A 246 4.07 14.40 -4.22
C PRO A 246 5.07 13.46 -4.89
N GLY A 247 5.23 13.60 -6.20
CA GLY A 247 6.21 12.84 -6.97
C GLY A 247 5.66 11.58 -7.62
N GLN A 248 6.58 10.75 -8.09
CA GLN A 248 6.29 9.48 -8.78
C GLN A 248 7.55 8.63 -8.83
N ASN A 249 7.37 7.34 -9.06
CA ASN A 249 8.46 6.41 -9.36
C ASN A 249 9.21 6.80 -10.63
N SER A 250 10.44 6.28 -10.78
CA SER A 250 11.32 6.58 -11.88
C SER A 250 10.68 6.30 -13.26
N ARG A 251 11.20 6.95 -14.29
CA ARG A 251 10.75 6.68 -15.67
C ARG A 251 10.98 5.24 -16.09
N TRP A 252 12.03 4.59 -15.58
CA TRP A 252 12.28 3.18 -15.82
C TRP A 252 11.17 2.28 -15.29
N TYR A 253 10.66 2.58 -14.10
CA TYR A 253 9.50 1.88 -13.53
C TYR A 253 8.25 2.09 -14.39
N GLN A 254 7.99 3.32 -14.84
CA GLN A 254 6.83 3.63 -15.68
C GLN A 254 6.90 2.90 -17.04
N MET A 255 8.08 2.87 -17.65
CA MET A 255 8.32 2.13 -18.90
C MET A 255 8.14 0.62 -18.70
N ALA A 256 8.75 0.07 -17.65
CA ALA A 256 8.63 -1.35 -17.32
C ALA A 256 7.19 -1.78 -17.07
N ASN A 257 6.39 -0.92 -16.43
CA ASN A 257 4.95 -1.17 -16.21
C ASN A 257 4.17 -1.36 -17.52
N ARG A 258 4.61 -0.73 -18.62
CA ARG A 258 3.98 -0.86 -19.95
C ARG A 258 4.42 -2.11 -20.71
N VAL A 259 5.61 -2.61 -20.41
CA VAL A 259 6.20 -3.73 -21.15
C VAL A 259 5.86 -5.06 -20.49
N SER A 260 6.00 -5.16 -19.17
CA SER A 260 5.79 -6.42 -18.44
C SER A 260 5.62 -6.19 -16.95
N ALA A 261 4.63 -6.87 -16.36
CA ALA A 261 4.46 -6.92 -14.90
C ALA A 261 5.72 -7.49 -14.20
N THR A 262 6.39 -8.44 -14.82
CA THR A 262 7.65 -9.03 -14.33
C THR A 262 8.77 -7.99 -14.25
N LEU A 263 8.96 -7.19 -15.30
CA LEU A 263 9.96 -6.12 -15.31
C LEU A 263 9.65 -5.06 -14.25
N ARG A 264 8.39 -4.67 -14.13
CA ARG A 264 7.95 -3.73 -13.09
C ARG A 264 8.29 -4.22 -11.69
N GLN A 265 8.00 -5.49 -11.38
CA GLN A 265 8.31 -6.06 -10.08
C GLN A 265 9.81 -6.14 -9.81
N GLY A 266 10.62 -6.46 -10.81
CA GLY A 266 12.08 -6.46 -10.70
C GLY A 266 12.67 -5.08 -10.39
N LEU A 267 11.95 -3.99 -10.72
CA LEU A 267 12.37 -2.62 -10.44
C LEU A 267 11.88 -2.09 -9.08
N LEU A 268 11.07 -2.81 -8.32
CA LEU A 268 10.58 -2.31 -7.02
C LEU A 268 11.72 -2.01 -6.03
N LEU A 269 12.76 -2.83 -5.98
CA LEU A 269 13.95 -2.54 -5.16
C LEU A 269 14.74 -1.33 -5.69
N HIS A 270 14.76 -1.14 -7.01
CA HIS A 270 15.35 0.05 -7.63
C HIS A 270 14.63 1.33 -7.18
N GLU A 271 13.29 1.30 -7.11
CA GLU A 271 12.51 2.47 -6.67
C GLU A 271 12.78 2.84 -5.22
N VAL A 272 12.99 1.84 -4.35
CA VAL A 272 13.45 2.11 -2.98
C VAL A 272 14.82 2.79 -2.98
N VAL A 273 15.78 2.30 -3.80
CA VAL A 273 17.09 2.94 -3.95
C VAL A 273 16.98 4.34 -4.57
N HIS A 274 16.06 4.53 -5.51
CA HIS A 274 15.80 5.83 -6.13
C HIS A 274 15.26 6.88 -5.15
N ALA A 275 14.59 6.45 -4.09
CA ALA A 275 14.05 7.32 -3.05
C ALA A 275 15.08 7.67 -1.95
N LEU A 276 16.23 6.98 -1.89
CA LEU A 276 17.27 7.26 -0.88
C LEU A 276 17.78 8.69 -0.98
N ASP A 277 18.17 9.22 0.17
CA ASP A 277 18.76 10.57 0.32
C ASP A 277 17.89 11.71 -0.23
N LYS A 278 16.56 11.48 -0.35
CA LYS A 278 15.60 12.49 -0.81
C LYS A 278 14.61 12.83 0.28
N PRO A 279 14.33 14.13 0.49
CA PRO A 279 13.29 14.54 1.42
C PRO A 279 11.91 14.08 0.91
N GLN A 280 11.03 13.74 1.85
CA GLN A 280 9.63 13.43 1.61
C GLN A 280 8.77 14.48 2.30
N ALA A 281 7.87 15.11 1.55
CA ALA A 281 7.00 16.17 2.02
C ALA A 281 5.52 15.85 1.72
N PRO A 282 4.96 14.77 2.30
CA PRO A 282 3.53 14.53 2.15
C PRO A 282 2.73 15.70 2.73
N ARG A 283 1.66 16.10 2.04
CA ARG A 283 0.75 17.18 2.44
C ARG A 283 -0.40 16.58 3.22
N VAL A 284 -0.69 17.12 4.39
CA VAL A 284 -1.79 16.63 5.25
C VAL A 284 -2.96 17.61 5.14
N GLY A 285 -4.06 17.13 4.56
CA GLY A 285 -5.28 17.90 4.41
C GLY A 285 -6.03 18.10 5.73
N VAL A 286 -6.97 19.02 5.71
CA VAL A 286 -7.87 19.23 6.87
C VAL A 286 -8.74 18.01 7.09
N PRO A 287 -9.08 17.69 8.34
CA PRO A 287 -9.99 16.57 8.66
C PRO A 287 -11.36 16.75 8.00
N ILE A 288 -11.87 15.66 7.45
CA ILE A 288 -13.20 15.56 6.85
C ILE A 288 -14.12 14.86 7.87
N PRO A 289 -15.08 15.56 8.44
CA PRO A 289 -15.97 14.98 9.44
C PRO A 289 -17.03 14.05 8.81
N PRO A 290 -17.64 13.12 9.57
CA PRO A 290 -18.65 12.19 9.06
C PRO A 290 -19.83 12.87 8.36
N GLU A 291 -20.22 14.07 8.80
CA GLU A 291 -21.34 14.83 8.25
C GLU A 291 -21.07 15.25 6.80
N GLU A 292 -19.87 15.76 6.51
CA GLU A 292 -19.45 16.12 5.13
C GLU A 292 -19.41 14.89 4.23
N MET A 293 -18.95 13.75 4.76
CA MET A 293 -18.91 12.49 4.02
C MET A 293 -20.30 11.94 3.71
N ALA A 294 -21.27 12.17 4.59
CA ALA A 294 -22.64 11.72 4.40
C ALA A 294 -23.30 12.31 3.16
N GLU A 295 -22.96 13.55 2.78
CA GLU A 295 -23.46 14.23 1.59
C GLU A 295 -23.08 13.51 0.28
N HIS A 296 -22.04 12.67 0.32
CA HIS A 296 -21.52 11.92 -0.84
C HIS A 296 -21.76 10.40 -0.73
N SER A 297 -22.56 9.94 0.24
CA SER A 297 -22.67 8.53 0.61
C SER A 297 -23.62 7.68 -0.24
N ASP A 298 -24.41 8.29 -1.12
CA ASP A 298 -25.44 7.62 -1.93
C ASP A 298 -24.87 6.53 -2.83
N ASN A 299 -23.65 6.71 -3.32
CA ASN A 299 -22.95 5.78 -4.18
C ASN A 299 -21.51 5.57 -3.69
N THR A 300 -21.17 4.35 -3.34
CA THR A 300 -19.82 4.01 -2.84
C THR A 300 -18.71 4.33 -3.81
N SER A 301 -18.91 4.16 -5.11
CA SER A 301 -17.93 4.51 -6.14
C SER A 301 -17.79 6.03 -6.28
N GLY A 302 -18.91 6.76 -6.27
CA GLY A 302 -18.92 8.23 -6.29
C GLY A 302 -18.24 8.82 -5.06
N PHE A 303 -18.52 8.27 -3.87
CA PHE A 303 -17.83 8.66 -2.63
C PHE A 303 -16.31 8.48 -2.74
N MET A 304 -15.84 7.34 -3.22
CA MET A 304 -14.39 7.09 -3.36
C MET A 304 -13.75 7.97 -4.44
N ALA A 305 -14.46 8.29 -5.52
CA ALA A 305 -13.99 9.23 -6.53
C ALA A 305 -13.87 10.65 -5.95
N TRP A 306 -14.86 11.11 -5.20
CA TRP A 306 -14.83 12.39 -4.49
C TRP A 306 -13.68 12.45 -3.49
N LEU A 307 -13.51 11.42 -2.65
CA LEU A 307 -12.45 11.37 -1.64
C LEU A 307 -11.04 11.34 -2.28
N ARG A 308 -10.90 10.64 -3.41
CA ARG A 308 -9.68 10.64 -4.21
C ARG A 308 -9.38 12.06 -4.75
N GLU A 309 -10.36 12.71 -5.33
CA GLU A 309 -10.21 14.08 -5.86
C GLU A 309 -9.83 15.06 -4.74
N ARG A 310 -10.50 14.97 -3.58
CA ARG A 310 -10.18 15.76 -2.39
C ARG A 310 -8.74 15.57 -1.92
N THR A 311 -8.22 14.32 -2.00
CA THR A 311 -6.84 14.02 -1.67
C THR A 311 -5.86 14.57 -2.70
N LEU A 312 -6.16 14.39 -3.99
CA LEU A 312 -5.29 14.87 -5.07
C LEU A 312 -5.27 16.40 -5.20
N SER A 313 -6.32 17.10 -4.76
CA SER A 313 -6.36 18.58 -4.73
C SER A 313 -5.35 19.18 -3.75
N LEU A 314 -4.79 18.41 -2.80
CA LEU A 314 -3.69 18.87 -1.94
C LEU A 314 -2.35 19.01 -2.70
N ARG A 315 -2.34 18.74 -3.99
CA ARG A 315 -1.17 18.87 -4.86
C ARG A 315 -0.66 20.31 -5.03
N THR A 316 -1.53 21.30 -4.83
CA THR A 316 -1.23 22.72 -5.03
C THR A 316 -0.44 23.32 -3.89
#